data_3f523226cec15b21f481f6d4867c09ce
#
_entry.id   3f523226cec15b21f481f6d4867c09ce
#
_cell.length_a   1.000
_cell.length_b   1.000
_cell.length_c   1.000
_cell.angle_alpha   90.00
_cell.angle_beta   90.00
_cell.angle_gamma   90.00
#
_symmetry.space_group_name_H-M   'P 1'
#
loop_
_entity.id
_entity.type
_entity.pdbx_description
1 polymer ?
#
loop_
_entity_poly.entity_id
_entity_poly.type
_entity_poly.pdbx_seq_one_letter_code
_entity_poly.pdbx_strand_id
1 'polypeptide(L)'
;MIRLLSTALAMACLACSPSNSGNTSSATETTVSATTSSAEAPAQPATAAPATAAAEEKRSMTDYTDKVAELHTTAGEIDIRFFPDVAPNHVKNFIDLAQKGFYNGTKFHRIIPGFMVQGGDPNTKTSDTSSWGTGGSGKNVAAEFNTVSHKRGIVSMARAADPNSASSQFFIVVKDSPFLDRQYTVFGQVTKGMDVADKIVSAPRDANDRPNSPTTIEKVVIRDAKANEKGPTPK
;
A
#
# COMPACT_ATOMS: atom_id res chain seq x y z
N MET A 1 48.68 -15.46 -5.75
CA MET A 1 48.70 -14.09 -5.19
C MET A 1 47.67 -13.27 -5.95
N ILE A 2 46.44 -13.17 -5.45
CA ILE A 2 45.40 -12.31 -6.02
C ILE A 2 44.81 -11.53 -4.85
N ARG A 3 44.97 -10.21 -4.90
CA ARG A 3 44.52 -9.26 -3.86
C ARG A 3 43.01 -9.04 -3.96
N LEU A 4 42.29 -9.26 -2.86
CA LEU A 4 40.93 -8.77 -2.67
C LEU A 4 41.00 -7.23 -2.49
N LEU A 5 40.29 -6.49 -3.34
CA LEU A 5 39.90 -5.09 -3.06
C LEU A 5 38.47 -5.09 -2.54
N SER A 6 38.34 -4.77 -1.26
CA SER A 6 37.08 -4.44 -0.58
C SER A 6 36.82 -2.95 -0.81
N THR A 7 35.75 -2.60 -1.53
CA THR A 7 35.25 -1.23 -1.63
C THR A 7 33.99 -1.08 -0.78
N ALA A 8 34.19 -0.45 0.38
CA ALA A 8 33.08 0.03 1.21
C ALA A 8 32.48 1.30 0.58
N LEU A 9 31.20 1.27 0.23
CA LEU A 9 30.44 2.42 -0.26
C LEU A 9 29.81 3.14 0.93
N ALA A 10 30.36 4.28 1.30
CA ALA A 10 29.84 5.17 2.32
C ALA A 10 28.65 5.97 1.78
N MET A 11 27.54 5.90 2.49
CA MET A 11 26.32 6.64 2.21
C MET A 11 26.41 8.03 2.89
N ALA A 12 26.58 9.10 2.12
CA ALA A 12 26.61 10.48 2.61
C ALA A 12 25.18 10.99 2.78
N CYS A 13 24.76 11.24 4.03
CA CYS A 13 23.58 12.03 4.37
C CYS A 13 23.89 13.51 4.18
N LEU A 14 23.22 14.18 3.26
CA LEU A 14 23.20 15.66 3.22
C LEU A 14 22.10 16.16 4.14
N ALA A 15 22.49 16.74 5.27
CA ALA A 15 21.64 17.51 6.17
C ALA A 15 21.45 18.91 5.59
N CYS A 16 20.21 19.33 5.36
CA CYS A 16 19.84 20.70 5.07
C CYS A 16 19.25 21.31 6.34
N SER A 17 19.95 22.28 6.95
CA SER A 17 19.47 23.06 8.10
C SER A 17 18.56 24.20 7.65
N PRO A 18 17.50 24.54 8.39
CA PRO A 18 16.71 25.75 8.13
C PRO A 18 17.32 26.96 8.87
N SER A 19 17.44 28.05 8.13
CA SER A 19 17.82 29.36 8.66
C SER A 19 16.66 29.99 9.44
N ASN A 20 16.99 30.42 10.66
CA ASN A 20 16.13 31.20 11.51
C ASN A 20 16.27 32.69 11.13
N SER A 21 15.16 33.40 10.99
CA SER A 21 15.11 34.88 11.04
C SER A 21 13.96 35.29 11.91
N GLY A 22 14.30 35.82 13.07
CA GLY A 22 13.38 36.38 14.03
C GLY A 22 12.78 37.72 13.59
N ASN A 23 11.61 38.02 14.09
CA ASN A 23 11.17 39.39 14.27
C ASN A 23 10.35 39.51 15.56
N THR A 24 10.80 40.41 16.41
CA THR A 24 10.24 40.87 17.69
C THR A 24 9.23 42.00 17.47
N SER A 25 8.19 42.03 18.29
CA SER A 25 7.48 43.19 18.89
C SER A 25 5.98 42.93 18.95
N SER A 26 5.23 43.14 19.93
CA SER A 26 5.15 43.99 21.09
C SER A 26 3.80 43.70 21.75
N ALA A 27 3.77 43.70 23.05
CA ALA A 27 2.58 43.52 23.87
C ALA A 27 1.60 44.71 23.77
N THR A 28 0.30 44.41 23.90
CA THR A 28 -0.66 45.36 24.50
C THR A 28 -1.71 44.54 25.25
N GLU A 29 -1.69 44.68 26.57
CA GLU A 29 -2.75 44.29 27.49
C GLU A 29 -3.98 45.18 27.29
N THR A 30 -5.15 44.59 27.31
CA THR A 30 -6.39 45.31 27.67
C THR A 30 -7.29 44.35 28.43
N THR A 31 -7.36 44.59 29.73
CA THR A 31 -8.35 44.08 30.69
C THR A 31 -9.70 44.76 30.45
N VAL A 32 -10.81 44.00 30.42
CA VAL A 32 -12.10 44.41 31.02
C VAL A 32 -13.02 43.18 31.26
N SER A 33 -13.26 42.97 32.53
CA SER A 33 -14.53 42.72 33.27
C SER A 33 -15.57 41.72 32.76
N ALA A 34 -15.87 40.87 33.73
CA ALA A 34 -16.94 39.91 33.84
C ALA A 34 -18.35 40.46 33.63
N THR A 35 -19.22 39.67 33.03
CA THR A 35 -20.65 39.64 33.38
C THR A 35 -21.18 38.24 33.24
N THR A 36 -21.58 37.64 34.34
CA THR A 36 -22.34 36.42 34.50
C THR A 36 -23.71 36.54 33.82
N SER A 37 -24.08 35.56 32.96
CA SER A 37 -25.48 35.25 32.69
C SER A 37 -25.63 33.74 32.53
N SER A 38 -26.28 33.16 33.54
CA SER A 38 -26.77 31.81 33.60
C SER A 38 -27.95 31.70 32.63
N ALA A 39 -27.85 30.76 31.67
CA ALA A 39 -28.98 30.27 30.92
C ALA A 39 -28.81 28.77 30.75
N GLU A 40 -29.62 28.04 31.48
CA GLU A 40 -29.86 26.62 31.43
C GLU A 40 -30.41 26.27 30.05
N ALA A 41 -29.70 25.37 29.30
CA ALA A 41 -30.18 24.78 28.07
C ALA A 41 -30.57 23.31 28.35
N PRO A 42 -31.73 22.83 27.81
CA PRO A 42 -32.26 21.53 28.14
C PRO A 42 -31.42 20.38 27.58
N ALA A 43 -31.24 19.35 28.41
CA ALA A 43 -30.60 18.09 28.06
C ALA A 43 -31.24 17.44 26.84
N GLN A 44 -30.51 17.31 25.73
CA GLN A 44 -30.91 16.41 24.66
C GLN A 44 -30.54 14.97 25.04
N PRO A 45 -31.41 14.00 24.75
CA PRO A 45 -31.12 12.60 25.03
C PRO A 45 -29.98 12.11 24.12
N ALA A 46 -29.00 11.46 24.74
CA ALA A 46 -27.89 10.80 24.07
C ALA A 46 -28.47 9.75 23.09
N THR A 47 -28.36 10.05 21.80
CA THR A 47 -28.69 9.12 20.73
C THR A 47 -27.65 8.00 20.73
N ALA A 48 -28.10 6.79 21.04
CA ALA A 48 -27.31 5.58 20.94
C ALA A 48 -26.93 5.32 19.47
N ALA A 49 -25.66 5.51 19.11
CA ALA A 49 -25.12 4.98 17.88
C ALA A 49 -23.61 4.78 17.98
N PRO A 50 -23.17 3.58 18.42
CA PRO A 50 -21.99 2.98 17.81
C PRO A 50 -22.15 1.51 17.43
N ALA A 51 -23.27 0.84 17.80
CA ALA A 51 -23.41 -0.60 17.53
C ALA A 51 -23.72 -0.93 16.06
N THR A 52 -24.39 -0.02 15.35
CA THR A 52 -24.81 -0.24 13.95
C THR A 52 -23.63 -0.10 12.99
N ALA A 53 -22.75 0.87 13.20
CA ALA A 53 -21.58 1.09 12.36
C ALA A 53 -20.57 -0.06 12.46
N ALA A 54 -20.29 -0.56 13.66
CA ALA A 54 -19.41 -1.71 13.87
C ALA A 54 -19.98 -3.03 13.32
N ALA A 55 -21.31 -3.17 13.31
CA ALA A 55 -21.97 -4.34 12.73
C ALA A 55 -22.02 -4.28 11.19
N GLU A 56 -22.18 -3.10 10.61
CA GLU A 56 -22.09 -2.89 9.16
C GLU A 56 -20.65 -3.05 8.65
N GLU A 57 -19.66 -2.54 9.38
CA GLU A 57 -18.24 -2.72 9.07
C GLU A 57 -17.84 -4.20 9.12
N LYS A 58 -18.29 -4.94 10.13
CA LYS A 58 -18.06 -6.38 10.26
C LYS A 58 -18.80 -7.21 9.19
N ARG A 59 -19.97 -6.76 8.74
CA ARG A 59 -20.72 -7.35 7.62
C ARG A 59 -20.04 -7.09 6.28
N SER A 60 -19.49 -5.88 6.09
CA SER A 60 -18.70 -5.52 4.89
C SER A 60 -17.40 -6.32 4.80
N MET A 61 -16.79 -6.66 5.93
CA MET A 61 -15.51 -7.41 5.97
C MET A 61 -15.68 -8.88 5.61
N THR A 62 -16.80 -9.51 6.00
CA THR A 62 -17.14 -10.90 5.57
C THR A 62 -17.37 -11.01 4.07
N ASP A 63 -17.69 -9.91 3.40
CA ASP A 63 -17.96 -9.88 1.96
C ASP A 63 -16.69 -9.98 1.08
N TYR A 64 -15.49 -9.81 1.66
CA TYR A 64 -14.21 -9.87 0.91
C TYR A 64 -13.47 -11.20 1.04
N THR A 65 -13.87 -12.07 1.96
CA THR A 65 -13.18 -13.36 2.23
C THR A 65 -13.14 -14.25 1.00
N ASP A 66 -14.22 -14.24 0.20
CA ASP A 66 -14.35 -15.05 -0.99
C ASP A 66 -14.08 -14.28 -2.30
N LYS A 67 -13.51 -13.09 -2.23
CA LYS A 67 -13.15 -12.34 -3.44
C LYS A 67 -11.77 -12.73 -3.95
N VAL A 68 -11.65 -12.67 -5.27
CA VAL A 68 -10.40 -12.84 -6.02
C VAL A 68 -10.20 -11.60 -6.87
N ALA A 69 -8.98 -11.08 -6.87
CA ALA A 69 -8.55 -10.12 -7.89
C ALA A 69 -7.81 -10.87 -9.00
N GLU A 70 -8.34 -10.83 -10.22
CA GLU A 70 -7.67 -11.30 -11.43
C GLU A 70 -6.93 -10.13 -12.06
N LEU A 71 -5.61 -10.13 -12.00
CA LEU A 71 -4.76 -9.16 -12.68
C LEU A 71 -4.45 -9.69 -14.08
N HIS A 72 -5.10 -9.14 -15.09
CA HIS A 72 -4.76 -9.40 -16.49
C HIS A 72 -3.59 -8.51 -16.87
N THR A 73 -2.46 -9.12 -17.22
CA THR A 73 -1.23 -8.38 -17.57
C THR A 73 -0.74 -8.78 -18.95
N THR A 74 0.10 -7.96 -19.56
CA THR A 74 0.76 -8.30 -20.83
C THR A 74 1.71 -9.51 -20.75
N ALA A 75 2.02 -9.98 -19.53
CA ALA A 75 2.85 -11.17 -19.30
C ALA A 75 2.04 -12.44 -19.00
N GLY A 76 0.75 -12.30 -18.66
CA GLY A 76 -0.15 -13.36 -18.24
C GLY A 76 -1.07 -12.91 -17.10
N GLU A 77 -1.79 -13.86 -16.50
CA GLU A 77 -2.80 -13.63 -15.47
C GLU A 77 -2.25 -14.00 -14.08
N ILE A 78 -2.56 -13.16 -13.08
CA ILE A 78 -2.20 -13.39 -11.68
C ILE A 78 -3.47 -13.25 -10.84
N ASP A 79 -3.84 -14.31 -10.08
CA ASP A 79 -4.99 -14.30 -9.18
C ASP A 79 -4.51 -14.08 -7.74
N ILE A 80 -5.14 -13.12 -7.06
CA ILE A 80 -4.86 -12.76 -5.67
C ILE A 80 -6.10 -13.03 -4.81
N ARG A 81 -5.95 -13.79 -3.72
CA ARG A 81 -6.91 -13.92 -2.63
C ARG A 81 -6.52 -12.99 -1.49
N PHE A 82 -7.51 -12.49 -0.77
CA PHE A 82 -7.32 -11.47 0.26
C PHE A 82 -7.31 -12.02 1.69
N PHE A 83 -6.75 -11.24 2.62
CA PHE A 83 -6.75 -11.47 4.06
C PHE A 83 -7.55 -10.37 4.79
N PRO A 84 -8.89 -10.30 4.62
CA PRO A 84 -9.70 -9.24 5.22
C PRO A 84 -9.68 -9.24 6.75
N ASP A 85 -9.41 -10.39 7.37
CA ASP A 85 -9.36 -10.53 8.84
C ASP A 85 -8.16 -9.80 9.47
N VAL A 86 -7.06 -9.61 8.71
CA VAL A 86 -5.81 -9.02 9.23
C VAL A 86 -5.49 -7.67 8.61
N ALA A 87 -6.11 -7.31 7.48
CA ALA A 87 -5.88 -6.03 6.80
C ALA A 87 -7.15 -5.52 6.10
N PRO A 88 -8.27 -5.32 6.83
CA PRO A 88 -9.56 -4.99 6.25
C PRO A 88 -9.55 -3.71 5.41
N ASN A 89 -8.89 -2.66 5.89
CA ASN A 89 -8.86 -1.37 5.20
C ASN A 89 -8.02 -1.42 3.92
N HIS A 90 -6.91 -2.17 3.92
CA HIS A 90 -6.08 -2.36 2.74
C HIS A 90 -6.79 -3.22 1.69
N VAL A 91 -7.46 -4.28 2.10
CA VAL A 91 -8.29 -5.12 1.21
C VAL A 91 -9.39 -4.29 0.57
N LYS A 92 -10.15 -3.54 1.38
CA LYS A 92 -11.21 -2.66 0.90
C LYS A 92 -10.65 -1.62 -0.09
N ASN A 93 -9.56 -0.95 0.26
CA ASN A 93 -8.93 0.05 -0.59
C ASN A 93 -8.51 -0.53 -1.95
N PHE A 94 -7.87 -1.70 -1.94
CA PHE A 94 -7.46 -2.36 -3.18
C PHE A 94 -8.66 -2.72 -4.06
N ILE A 95 -9.71 -3.31 -3.48
CA ILE A 95 -10.93 -3.70 -4.20
C ILE A 95 -11.64 -2.48 -4.77
N ASP A 96 -11.83 -1.42 -3.96
CA ASP A 96 -12.47 -0.17 -4.40
C ASP A 96 -11.72 0.46 -5.59
N LEU A 97 -10.38 0.48 -5.54
CA LEU A 97 -9.55 1.00 -6.63
C LEU A 97 -9.64 0.12 -7.87
N ALA A 98 -9.62 -1.20 -7.71
CA ALA A 98 -9.74 -2.15 -8.82
C ALA A 98 -11.09 -2.01 -9.53
N GLN A 99 -12.20 -1.94 -8.78
CA GLN A 99 -13.55 -1.78 -9.32
C GLN A 99 -13.73 -0.45 -10.07
N LYS A 100 -13.00 0.59 -9.68
CA LYS A 100 -12.97 1.88 -10.39
C LYS A 100 -12.05 1.87 -11.62
N GLY A 101 -11.41 0.74 -11.94
CA GLY A 101 -10.44 0.64 -13.03
C GLY A 101 -9.14 1.43 -12.78
N PHE A 102 -8.86 1.79 -11.53
CA PHE A 102 -7.69 2.60 -11.18
C PHE A 102 -6.37 1.96 -11.64
N TYR A 103 -6.26 0.64 -11.52
CA TYR A 103 -5.05 -0.09 -11.89
C TYR A 103 -4.88 -0.31 -13.40
N ASN A 104 -5.94 -0.09 -14.19
CA ASN A 104 -5.89 -0.33 -15.64
C ASN A 104 -4.86 0.59 -16.30
N GLY A 105 -3.93 0.00 -17.04
CA GLY A 105 -2.84 0.70 -17.72
C GLY A 105 -1.63 1.02 -16.81
N THR A 106 -1.68 0.73 -15.51
CA THR A 106 -0.49 0.83 -14.64
C THR A 106 0.52 -0.26 -14.96
N LYS A 107 1.77 -0.05 -14.55
CA LYS A 107 2.87 -0.98 -14.87
C LYS A 107 3.56 -1.47 -13.60
N PHE A 108 4.18 -2.64 -13.69
CA PHE A 108 5.18 -3.06 -12.72
C PHE A 108 6.45 -2.24 -13.01
N HIS A 109 6.68 -1.21 -12.20
CA HIS A 109 7.71 -0.20 -12.42
C HIS A 109 9.01 -0.47 -11.68
N ARG A 110 9.02 -1.40 -10.72
CA ARG A 110 10.20 -1.82 -9.97
C ARG A 110 10.20 -3.33 -9.79
N ILE A 111 11.30 -3.96 -10.20
CA ILE A 111 11.49 -5.42 -10.10
C ILE A 111 12.85 -5.74 -9.52
N ILE A 112 12.88 -6.61 -8.50
CA ILE A 112 14.15 -7.05 -7.90
C ILE A 112 14.15 -8.57 -7.86
N PRO A 113 14.95 -9.25 -8.71
CA PRO A 113 15.12 -10.70 -8.69
C PRO A 113 15.52 -11.20 -7.30
N GLY A 114 14.87 -12.27 -6.87
CA GLY A 114 15.08 -12.80 -5.53
C GLY A 114 14.46 -11.96 -4.41
N PHE A 115 13.56 -11.02 -4.73
CA PHE A 115 12.85 -10.21 -3.75
C PHE A 115 11.38 -10.00 -4.13
N MET A 116 11.06 -9.05 -5.02
CA MET A 116 9.66 -8.68 -5.30
C MET A 116 9.47 -8.04 -6.67
N VAL A 117 8.21 -7.93 -7.11
CA VAL A 117 7.72 -7.07 -8.19
C VAL A 117 6.73 -6.05 -7.64
N GLN A 118 6.91 -4.76 -7.95
CA GLN A 118 6.10 -3.65 -7.43
C GLN A 118 5.37 -2.93 -8.56
N GLY A 119 4.08 -2.68 -8.33
CA GLY A 119 3.18 -2.00 -9.26
C GLY A 119 2.14 -1.10 -8.56
N GLY A 120 1.10 -0.71 -9.30
CA GLY A 120 -0.03 0.06 -8.74
C GLY A 120 0.18 1.57 -8.66
N ASP A 121 1.24 2.09 -9.27
CA ASP A 121 1.49 3.53 -9.38
C ASP A 121 0.79 4.12 -10.61
N PRO A 122 -0.15 5.09 -10.45
CA PRO A 122 -0.84 5.72 -11.56
C PRO A 122 0.08 6.54 -12.48
N ASN A 123 1.21 7.05 -11.99
CA ASN A 123 2.18 7.80 -12.78
C ASN A 123 2.77 6.94 -13.92
N THR A 124 2.76 5.61 -13.74
CA THR A 124 3.26 4.68 -14.76
C THR A 124 2.42 4.61 -16.03
N LYS A 125 1.23 5.23 -16.03
CA LYS A 125 0.39 5.37 -17.24
C LYS A 125 0.96 6.38 -18.23
N THR A 126 1.84 7.27 -17.76
CA THR A 126 2.53 8.25 -18.60
C THR A 126 3.87 7.72 -19.09
N SER A 127 4.46 8.40 -20.09
CA SER A 127 5.80 8.12 -20.59
C SER A 127 6.91 8.75 -19.74
N ASP A 128 6.56 9.69 -18.85
CA ASP A 128 7.52 10.35 -17.94
C ASP A 128 7.92 9.40 -16.82
N THR A 129 9.03 8.73 -17.02
CA THR A 129 9.55 7.75 -16.07
C THR A 129 10.19 8.39 -14.82
N SER A 130 10.41 9.69 -14.79
CA SER A 130 10.99 10.39 -13.64
C SER A 130 10.05 10.43 -12.44
N SER A 131 8.74 10.40 -12.69
CA SER A 131 7.68 10.41 -11.68
C SER A 131 7.26 9.01 -11.19
N TRP A 132 7.75 7.94 -11.83
CA TRP A 132 7.37 6.58 -11.48
C TRP A 132 7.85 6.20 -10.09
N GLY A 133 6.98 5.52 -9.35
CA GLY A 133 7.21 5.12 -7.97
C GLY A 133 6.76 6.16 -6.93
N THR A 134 6.34 7.35 -7.36
CA THR A 134 5.94 8.44 -6.44
C THR A 134 4.43 8.65 -6.37
N GLY A 135 3.65 8.05 -7.27
CA GLY A 135 2.20 8.24 -7.36
C GLY A 135 1.41 7.40 -6.36
N GLY A 136 0.16 7.79 -6.16
CA GLY A 136 -0.81 7.10 -5.31
C GLY A 136 -2.24 7.44 -5.70
N SER A 137 -3.22 6.89 -4.96
CA SER A 137 -4.65 7.12 -5.21
C SER A 137 -5.16 8.49 -4.75
N GLY A 138 -4.31 9.32 -4.13
CA GLY A 138 -4.71 10.56 -3.47
C GLY A 138 -5.28 10.36 -2.06
N LYS A 139 -5.38 9.09 -1.60
CA LYS A 139 -5.84 8.74 -0.24
C LYS A 139 -4.85 7.76 0.38
N ASN A 140 -4.45 8.02 1.62
CA ASN A 140 -3.61 7.12 2.40
C ASN A 140 -4.46 6.16 3.22
N VAL A 141 -3.89 4.99 3.52
CA VAL A 141 -4.47 3.95 4.37
C VAL A 141 -3.53 3.74 5.56
N ALA A 142 -4.08 3.81 6.77
CA ALA A 142 -3.32 3.57 7.99
C ALA A 142 -2.75 2.14 8.00
N ALA A 143 -1.56 1.97 8.58
CA ALA A 143 -0.88 0.69 8.64
C ALA A 143 -1.71 -0.37 9.40
N GLU A 144 -1.78 -1.56 8.84
CA GLU A 144 -2.40 -2.75 9.45
C GLU A 144 -1.33 -3.87 9.54
N PHE A 145 -0.24 -3.58 10.26
CA PHE A 145 0.85 -4.55 10.43
C PHE A 145 0.34 -5.79 11.14
N ASN A 146 0.61 -6.95 10.55
CA ASN A 146 0.10 -8.22 11.02
C ASN A 146 1.22 -9.28 11.11
N THR A 147 0.87 -10.49 11.54
CA THR A 147 1.82 -11.57 11.78
C THR A 147 2.05 -12.48 10.58
N VAL A 148 1.39 -12.22 9.45
CA VAL A 148 1.59 -13.00 8.22
C VAL A 148 3.00 -12.71 7.69
N SER A 149 3.81 -13.78 7.56
CA SER A 149 5.19 -13.66 7.12
C SER A 149 5.27 -13.42 5.60
N HIS A 150 6.20 -12.57 5.16
CA HIS A 150 6.44 -12.24 3.76
C HIS A 150 7.12 -13.40 3.01
N LYS A 151 6.41 -14.52 2.89
CA LYS A 151 6.82 -15.66 2.07
C LYS A 151 6.53 -15.41 0.59
N ARG A 152 7.15 -16.23 -0.27
CA ARG A 152 6.85 -16.21 -1.71
C ARG A 152 5.35 -16.31 -1.97
N GLY A 153 4.84 -15.44 -2.82
CA GLY A 153 3.44 -15.31 -3.19
C GLY A 153 2.63 -14.34 -2.33
N ILE A 154 3.17 -13.83 -1.26
CA ILE A 154 2.50 -12.82 -0.43
C ILE A 154 2.41 -11.49 -1.18
N VAL A 155 1.27 -10.82 -1.02
CA VAL A 155 1.01 -9.48 -1.56
C VAL A 155 0.90 -8.48 -0.41
N SER A 156 1.69 -7.42 -0.49
CA SER A 156 1.81 -6.43 0.56
C SER A 156 1.75 -5.01 0.00
N MET A 157 1.31 -4.04 0.81
CA MET A 157 1.25 -2.65 0.39
C MET A 157 2.61 -1.98 0.48
N ALA A 158 2.98 -1.28 -0.59
CA ALA A 158 4.13 -0.38 -0.56
C ALA A 158 3.78 0.92 0.18
N ARG A 159 4.78 1.55 0.78
CA ARG A 159 4.67 2.81 1.52
C ARG A 159 5.95 3.63 1.46
N ALA A 160 5.86 4.92 1.78
CA ALA A 160 7.01 5.78 2.01
C ALA A 160 7.58 5.57 3.44
N ALA A 161 8.34 6.51 3.97
CA ALA A 161 8.92 6.42 5.31
C ALA A 161 7.84 6.38 6.41
N ASP A 162 6.76 7.16 6.27
CA ASP A 162 5.63 7.12 7.20
C ASP A 162 4.88 5.79 7.05
N PRO A 163 4.67 5.02 8.13
CA PRO A 163 3.88 3.79 8.11
C PRO A 163 2.46 3.97 7.56
N ASN A 164 1.85 5.12 7.76
CA ASN A 164 0.48 5.43 7.33
C ASN A 164 0.42 6.07 5.92
N SER A 165 1.48 5.96 5.13
CA SER A 165 1.55 6.51 3.76
C SER A 165 1.19 5.50 2.67
N ALA A 166 0.77 4.29 3.01
CA ALA A 166 0.27 3.33 2.04
C ALA A 166 -0.92 3.91 1.25
N SER A 167 -0.97 3.65 -0.06
CA SER A 167 -2.03 4.21 -0.93
C SER A 167 -2.52 3.19 -1.96
N SER A 168 -1.96 3.21 -3.17
CA SER A 168 -2.34 2.27 -4.24
C SER A 168 -1.24 1.30 -4.64
N GLN A 169 0.04 1.62 -4.33
CA GLN A 169 1.15 0.78 -4.74
C GLN A 169 1.23 -0.48 -3.89
N PHE A 170 1.46 -1.62 -4.55
CA PHE A 170 1.61 -2.93 -3.92
C PHE A 170 2.78 -3.69 -4.51
N PHE A 171 3.23 -4.72 -3.81
CA PHE A 171 4.26 -5.63 -4.32
C PHE A 171 3.91 -7.10 -4.06
N ILE A 172 4.38 -7.97 -4.95
CA ILE A 172 4.27 -9.42 -4.86
C ILE A 172 5.66 -9.96 -4.52
N VAL A 173 5.77 -10.71 -3.43
CA VAL A 173 7.01 -11.33 -2.98
C VAL A 173 7.32 -12.55 -3.85
N VAL A 174 8.49 -12.58 -4.49
CA VAL A 174 8.92 -13.72 -5.32
C VAL A 174 9.90 -14.65 -4.61
N LYS A 175 10.44 -14.23 -3.46
CA LYS A 175 11.28 -15.04 -2.57
C LYS A 175 11.07 -14.61 -1.13
N ASP A 176 11.08 -15.55 -0.20
CA ASP A 176 10.87 -15.30 1.24
C ASP A 176 11.71 -14.13 1.73
N SER A 177 11.06 -13.16 2.38
CA SER A 177 11.62 -11.87 2.77
C SER A 177 11.21 -11.49 4.19
N PRO A 178 11.63 -12.27 5.22
CA PRO A 178 11.18 -12.09 6.60
C PRO A 178 11.59 -10.74 7.22
N PHE A 179 12.56 -10.04 6.62
CA PHE A 179 12.96 -8.70 7.06
C PHE A 179 11.86 -7.63 6.85
N LEU A 180 10.80 -7.94 6.09
CA LEU A 180 9.63 -7.08 5.91
C LEU A 180 8.53 -7.33 6.96
N ASP A 181 8.63 -8.42 7.71
CA ASP A 181 7.58 -8.84 8.64
C ASP A 181 7.33 -7.76 9.69
N ARG A 182 6.04 -7.47 9.93
CA ARG A 182 5.56 -6.41 10.84
C ARG A 182 6.00 -4.98 10.48
N GLN A 183 6.57 -4.76 9.30
CA GLN A 183 6.96 -3.43 8.80
C GLN A 183 6.14 -3.00 7.58
N TYR A 184 5.48 -3.95 6.93
CA TYR A 184 4.59 -3.72 5.80
C TYR A 184 3.28 -4.48 6.03
N THR A 185 2.17 -3.93 5.51
CA THR A 185 0.85 -4.55 5.64
C THR A 185 0.67 -5.62 4.57
N VAL A 186 0.67 -6.88 5.00
CA VAL A 186 0.24 -7.99 4.16
C VAL A 186 -1.28 -7.96 4.03
N PHE A 187 -1.83 -8.02 2.80
CA PHE A 187 -3.27 -7.97 2.58
C PHE A 187 -3.79 -9.07 1.65
N GLY A 188 -2.90 -9.87 1.05
CA GLY A 188 -3.30 -10.94 0.15
C GLY A 188 -2.20 -11.92 -0.20
N GLN A 189 -2.56 -12.92 -0.98
CA GLN A 189 -1.67 -13.97 -1.49
C GLN A 189 -2.03 -14.32 -2.93
N VAL A 190 -1.01 -14.48 -3.76
CA VAL A 190 -1.15 -15.05 -5.11
C VAL A 190 -1.50 -16.52 -5.00
N THR A 191 -2.61 -16.91 -5.61
CA THR A 191 -3.08 -18.31 -5.65
C THR A 191 -2.89 -18.95 -7.01
N LYS A 192 -2.71 -18.14 -8.08
CA LYS A 192 -2.42 -18.57 -9.45
C LYS A 192 -1.52 -17.53 -10.13
N GLY A 193 -0.60 -17.94 -10.99
CA GLY A 193 0.22 -17.02 -11.79
C GLY A 193 1.52 -16.58 -11.13
N MET A 194 2.06 -17.35 -10.16
CA MET A 194 3.41 -17.08 -9.62
C MET A 194 4.52 -17.25 -10.66
N ASP A 195 4.31 -18.08 -11.68
CA ASP A 195 5.17 -18.20 -12.88
C ASP A 195 5.16 -16.91 -13.71
N VAL A 196 4.01 -16.23 -13.78
CA VAL A 196 3.91 -14.90 -14.42
C VAL A 196 4.69 -13.86 -13.63
N ALA A 197 4.60 -13.87 -12.29
CA ALA A 197 5.40 -12.98 -11.43
C ALA A 197 6.92 -13.25 -11.59
N ASP A 198 7.32 -14.52 -11.73
CA ASP A 198 8.71 -14.89 -12.01
C ASP A 198 9.18 -14.37 -13.38
N LYS A 199 8.33 -14.47 -14.40
CA LYS A 199 8.61 -13.92 -15.72
C LYS A 199 8.80 -12.40 -15.66
N ILE A 200 7.95 -11.69 -14.93
CA ILE A 200 8.03 -10.24 -14.75
C ILE A 200 9.34 -9.86 -14.05
N VAL A 201 9.68 -10.52 -12.94
CA VAL A 201 10.88 -10.18 -12.14
C VAL A 201 12.19 -10.51 -12.86
N SER A 202 12.15 -11.43 -13.83
CA SER A 202 13.32 -11.84 -14.62
C SER A 202 13.60 -10.92 -15.81
N ALA A 203 12.75 -9.93 -16.07
CA ALA A 203 12.95 -9.02 -17.19
C ALA A 203 14.23 -8.17 -17.01
N PRO A 204 14.91 -7.79 -18.11
CA PRO A 204 16.02 -6.85 -18.04
C PRO A 204 15.60 -5.51 -17.41
N ARG A 205 16.43 -4.98 -16.51
CA ARG A 205 16.17 -3.73 -15.78
C ARG A 205 17.36 -2.82 -15.76
N ASP A 206 17.13 -1.54 -15.47
CA ASP A 206 18.15 -0.53 -15.25
C ASP A 206 18.75 -0.58 -13.83
N ALA A 207 19.69 0.32 -13.55
CA ALA A 207 20.35 0.43 -12.25
C ALA A 207 19.39 0.86 -11.10
N ASN A 208 18.19 1.36 -11.43
CA ASN A 208 17.17 1.76 -10.48
C ASN A 208 16.07 0.66 -10.30
N ASP A 209 16.37 -0.57 -10.71
CA ASP A 209 15.43 -1.71 -10.69
C ASP A 209 14.20 -1.53 -11.57
N ARG A 210 14.20 -0.58 -12.52
CA ARG A 210 13.10 -0.35 -13.44
C ARG A 210 13.25 -1.29 -14.64
N PRO A 211 12.20 -2.06 -15.00
CA PRO A 211 12.24 -2.89 -16.21
C PRO A 211 12.45 -2.04 -17.47
N ASN A 212 13.34 -2.47 -18.38
CA ASN A 212 13.53 -1.82 -19.68
C ASN A 212 12.25 -1.85 -20.54
N SER A 213 11.45 -2.92 -20.37
CA SER A 213 10.13 -3.10 -20.99
C SER A 213 9.13 -3.51 -19.90
N PRO A 214 8.49 -2.54 -19.22
CA PRO A 214 7.62 -2.82 -18.10
C PRO A 214 6.36 -3.59 -18.51
N THR A 215 6.00 -4.63 -17.75
CA THR A 215 4.73 -5.33 -17.89
C THR A 215 3.59 -4.42 -17.46
N THR A 216 2.57 -4.31 -18.30
CA THR A 216 1.37 -3.50 -18.02
C THR A 216 0.28 -4.37 -17.38
N ILE A 217 -0.40 -3.84 -16.36
CA ILE A 217 -1.67 -4.35 -15.84
C ILE A 217 -2.77 -3.79 -16.76
N GLU A 218 -3.30 -4.63 -17.64
CA GLU A 218 -4.32 -4.22 -18.62
C GLU A 218 -5.64 -3.93 -17.92
N LYS A 219 -6.03 -4.80 -16.98
CA LYS A 219 -7.20 -4.62 -16.10
C LYS A 219 -7.08 -5.47 -14.84
N VAL A 220 -7.82 -5.08 -13.80
CA VAL A 220 -8.04 -5.89 -12.60
C VAL A 220 -9.54 -6.15 -12.47
N VAL A 221 -9.91 -7.41 -12.38
CA VAL A 221 -11.31 -7.85 -12.21
C VAL A 221 -11.48 -8.44 -10.82
N ILE A 222 -12.46 -7.93 -10.08
CA ILE A 222 -12.85 -8.50 -8.79
C ILE A 222 -14.02 -9.43 -9.04
N ARG A 223 -13.86 -10.69 -8.66
CA ARG A 223 -14.90 -11.74 -8.77
C ARG A 223 -14.99 -12.56 -7.50
N ASP A 224 -16.05 -13.35 -7.40
CA ASP A 224 -16.16 -14.37 -6.37
C ASP A 224 -15.23 -15.55 -6.67
N ALA A 225 -14.71 -16.16 -5.61
CA ALA A 225 -13.94 -17.41 -5.73
C ALA A 225 -14.83 -18.55 -6.19
N LYS A 226 -14.29 -19.41 -7.05
CA LYS A 226 -14.97 -20.65 -7.43
C LYS A 226 -14.87 -21.67 -6.30
N ALA A 227 -15.84 -22.57 -6.19
CA ALA A 227 -15.91 -23.56 -5.11
C ALA A 227 -14.66 -24.46 -4.97
N ASN A 228 -13.86 -24.61 -6.02
CA ASN A 228 -12.63 -25.41 -6.07
C ASN A 228 -11.37 -24.55 -5.86
N GLU A 229 -11.47 -23.23 -5.76
CA GLU A 229 -10.33 -22.34 -5.54
C GLU A 229 -10.00 -22.31 -4.03
N LYS A 230 -8.78 -22.72 -3.71
CA LYS A 230 -8.28 -22.67 -2.33
C LYS A 230 -8.17 -21.22 -1.88
N GLY A 231 -8.63 -20.96 -0.65
CA GLY A 231 -8.42 -19.68 0.02
C GLY A 231 -6.94 -19.44 0.32
N PRO A 232 -6.56 -18.18 0.63
CA PRO A 232 -5.23 -17.89 1.09
C PRO A 232 -5.00 -18.60 2.43
N THR A 233 -3.80 -19.11 2.66
CA THR A 233 -3.43 -19.77 3.93
C THR A 233 -2.48 -18.84 4.68
N PRO A 234 -2.96 -18.06 5.64
CA PRO A 234 -2.08 -17.32 6.54
C PRO A 234 -1.27 -18.33 7.35
N LYS A 235 0.04 -18.27 7.27
CA LYS A 235 0.96 -19.07 8.07
C LYS A 235 1.94 -18.18 8.80
#